data_49ee5a1e8f892ecc378116c050ecff61
#
_entry.id   49ee5a1e8f892ecc378116c050ecff61
#
_cell.length_a   1.000
_cell.length_b   1.000
_cell.length_c   1.000
_cell.angle_alpha   90.00
_cell.angle_beta   90.00
_cell.angle_gamma   90.00
#
_symmetry.space_group_name_H-M   'P 1'
#
loop_
_entity.id
_entity.type
_entity.pdbx_description
1 polymer ?
#
loop_
_entity_poly.entity_id
_entity_poly.type
_entity_poly.pdbx_seq_one_letter_code
_entity_poly.pdbx_strand_id
1 'polypeptide(L)'
;MLDVMIKRSSLKRNSEVVYSQLVKELEESIRRGELAPGEQIPPENLLAEQFGISRSSVRVGLNLLENRGIVVKRAGKGTFVRNHVEEKAPEKNAIRTIGINILMQDDNKENWYDSKIMASVLPVCNERNLRLSVVGGKDFGLLGREFVDALLLLCYNGSREELLMLQSAGIETILFNRIFAHEKIAYVSVNYRYESEKAVRFVRGLGHERIGVIAVPAEGSASTGLRESGYLDAMELHEFDPELTCCVKPGCSDAYYADRIESFLKEKRRNFTALFIPNGSLAVPTFLACMRLGIRVPDDLELLCFDDIAYLYQTYRIPFHYIKMPLHEMAADAVNYLSAKMTDPAVPVLKRLYQVEILKKEEEGEE
;
A
#
# COMPACT_ATOMS: atom_id res chain seq x y z
N MET A 1 38.70 30.59 -0.24
CA MET A 1 37.65 31.51 -0.73
C MET A 1 37.10 30.86 -2.01
N LEU A 2 36.13 29.97 -1.87
CA LEU A 2 35.48 29.32 -3.00
C LEU A 2 34.13 30.00 -3.21
N ASP A 3 34.08 30.86 -4.27
CA ASP A 3 32.83 31.35 -4.84
C ASP A 3 32.18 30.23 -5.66
N VAL A 4 31.36 29.41 -5.03
CA VAL A 4 30.49 28.50 -5.78
C VAL A 4 29.25 29.31 -6.18
N MET A 5 29.28 29.87 -7.39
CA MET A 5 28.12 30.54 -8.00
C MET A 5 27.05 29.51 -8.35
N ILE A 6 26.11 29.29 -7.49
CA ILE A 6 24.87 28.55 -7.78
C ILE A 6 23.86 29.56 -8.41
N LYS A 7 23.46 29.30 -9.67
CA LYS A 7 22.54 30.14 -10.45
C LYS A 7 21.18 30.29 -9.77
N ARG A 8 20.73 31.51 -9.55
CA ARG A 8 19.36 31.85 -9.09
C ARG A 8 18.32 31.41 -10.13
N SER A 9 17.37 30.56 -9.72
CA SER A 9 16.09 30.38 -10.40
C SER A 9 14.96 30.84 -9.48
N SER A 10 14.10 31.71 -10.00
CA SER A 10 12.96 32.30 -9.31
C SER A 10 11.81 31.28 -9.23
N LEU A 11 11.39 30.84 -8.04
CA LEU A 11 10.30 29.90 -7.83
C LEU A 11 9.19 30.44 -6.93
N LYS A 12 7.95 30.12 -7.32
CA LYS A 12 6.71 30.44 -6.60
C LYS A 12 6.57 29.57 -5.35
N ARG A 13 6.07 30.20 -4.28
CA ARG A 13 5.90 29.66 -2.93
C ARG A 13 4.96 28.45 -2.88
N ASN A 14 5.51 27.27 -2.61
CA ASN A 14 4.87 26.15 -1.96
C ASN A 14 5.92 25.53 -1.02
N SER A 15 5.65 25.42 0.27
CA SER A 15 6.67 25.08 1.28
C SER A 15 7.33 23.71 1.11
N GLU A 16 6.69 22.75 0.46
CA GLU A 16 7.25 21.43 0.15
C GLU A 16 8.25 21.44 -1.02
N VAL A 17 8.10 22.37 -1.95
CA VAL A 17 8.98 22.50 -3.14
C VAL A 17 10.32 23.14 -2.78
N VAL A 18 10.39 23.90 -1.69
CA VAL A 18 11.48 24.83 -1.38
C VAL A 18 12.67 24.14 -0.71
N TYR A 19 12.46 23.25 0.26
CA TYR A 19 13.56 22.49 0.85
C TYR A 19 14.02 21.31 -0.04
N SER A 20 13.14 20.81 -0.91
CA SER A 20 13.50 19.73 -1.84
C SER A 20 14.57 20.18 -2.85
N GLN A 21 14.54 21.45 -3.26
CA GLN A 21 15.57 22.01 -4.13
C GLN A 21 16.92 22.14 -3.40
N LEU A 22 16.93 22.61 -2.15
CA LEU A 22 18.13 22.64 -1.32
C LEU A 22 18.76 21.24 -1.18
N VAL A 23 17.93 20.23 -0.87
CA VAL A 23 18.38 18.84 -0.72
C VAL A 23 19.01 18.34 -2.01
N LYS A 24 18.32 18.52 -3.14
CA LYS A 24 18.80 18.09 -4.47
C LYS A 24 20.13 18.73 -4.85
N GLU A 25 20.27 20.03 -4.67
CA GLU A 25 21.50 20.78 -4.98
C GLU A 25 22.68 20.32 -4.09
N LEU A 26 22.45 20.11 -2.79
CA LEU A 26 23.50 19.62 -1.90
C LEU A 26 23.90 18.17 -2.24
N GLU A 27 22.95 17.30 -2.56
CA GLU A 27 23.24 15.92 -3.02
C GLU A 27 24.04 15.93 -4.34
N GLU A 28 23.68 16.79 -5.29
CA GLU A 28 24.40 16.93 -6.55
C GLU A 28 25.82 17.48 -6.36
N SER A 29 26.01 18.47 -5.49
CA SER A 29 27.32 19.03 -5.16
C SER A 29 28.23 18.00 -4.47
N ILE A 30 27.68 17.18 -3.58
CA ILE A 30 28.43 16.07 -2.96
C ILE A 30 28.79 15.02 -4.02
N ARG A 31 27.84 14.65 -4.90
CA ARG A 31 28.09 13.66 -5.96
C ARG A 31 29.14 14.14 -6.98
N ARG A 32 29.17 15.46 -7.29
CA ARG A 32 30.17 16.06 -8.18
C ARG A 32 31.53 16.25 -7.50
N GLY A 33 31.64 15.99 -6.20
CA GLY A 33 32.87 16.18 -5.43
C GLY A 33 33.17 17.64 -5.09
N GLU A 34 32.22 18.55 -5.26
CA GLU A 34 32.32 19.96 -4.89
C GLU A 34 32.29 20.15 -3.37
N LEU A 35 31.65 19.22 -2.68
CA LEU A 35 31.67 19.04 -1.22
C LEU A 35 32.29 17.67 -0.92
N ALA A 36 33.51 17.67 -0.43
CA ALA A 36 34.24 16.43 -0.16
C ALA A 36 33.75 15.72 1.13
N PRO A 37 33.90 14.39 1.24
CA PRO A 37 33.64 13.66 2.48
C PRO A 37 34.40 14.28 3.67
N GLY A 38 33.68 14.56 4.78
CA GLY A 38 34.21 15.26 5.95
C GLY A 38 34.23 16.78 5.87
N GLU A 39 33.87 17.35 4.74
CA GLU A 39 33.80 18.80 4.57
C GLU A 39 32.56 19.37 5.25
N GLN A 40 32.68 20.59 5.78
CA GLN A 40 31.57 21.25 6.47
C GLN A 40 30.62 21.87 5.48
N ILE A 41 29.34 21.54 5.60
CA ILE A 41 28.23 22.18 4.86
C ILE A 41 28.08 23.63 5.34
N PRO A 42 27.80 24.59 4.44
CA PRO A 42 27.58 25.97 4.83
C PRO A 42 26.55 26.12 5.95
N PRO A 43 26.72 27.04 6.89
CA PRO A 43 25.80 27.26 8.01
C PRO A 43 24.35 27.54 7.55
N GLU A 44 23.37 27.15 8.38
CA GLU A 44 21.93 27.29 8.08
C GLU A 44 21.53 28.73 7.64
N ASN A 45 22.16 29.75 8.18
CA ASN A 45 21.88 31.13 7.82
C ASN A 45 22.35 31.47 6.40
N LEU A 46 23.49 30.97 5.99
CA LEU A 46 24.02 31.17 4.61
C LEU A 46 23.20 30.38 3.60
N LEU A 47 22.81 29.15 3.90
CA LEU A 47 21.94 28.36 3.04
C LEU A 47 20.56 29.01 2.90
N ALA A 48 20.01 29.55 3.99
CA ALA A 48 18.74 30.29 3.97
C ALA A 48 18.80 31.51 3.04
N GLU A 49 19.91 32.26 3.08
CA GLU A 49 20.14 33.40 2.22
C GLU A 49 20.35 32.98 0.75
N GLN A 50 21.20 31.98 0.49
CA GLN A 50 21.51 31.49 -0.86
C GLN A 50 20.28 30.95 -1.60
N PHE A 51 19.44 30.19 -0.91
CA PHE A 51 18.24 29.57 -1.48
C PHE A 51 16.99 30.44 -1.35
N GLY A 52 17.04 31.56 -0.63
CA GLY A 52 15.89 32.45 -0.43
C GLY A 52 14.77 31.82 0.39
N ILE A 53 15.11 30.93 1.35
CA ILE A 53 14.17 30.16 2.16
C ILE A 53 14.33 30.41 3.65
N SER A 54 13.35 30.00 4.46
CA SER A 54 13.44 30.14 5.90
C SER A 54 14.50 29.22 6.52
N ARG A 55 15.11 29.64 7.64
CA ARG A 55 16.05 28.79 8.39
C ARG A 55 15.39 27.47 8.86
N SER A 56 14.10 27.50 9.15
CA SER A 56 13.33 26.29 9.48
C SER A 56 13.25 25.33 8.29
N SER A 57 13.05 25.82 7.06
CA SER A 57 13.07 25.00 5.85
C SER A 57 14.45 24.42 5.56
N VAL A 58 15.53 25.20 5.78
CA VAL A 58 16.91 24.70 5.67
C VAL A 58 17.14 23.57 6.68
N ARG A 59 16.69 23.75 7.92
CA ARG A 59 16.83 22.72 8.97
C ARG A 59 16.11 21.43 8.61
N VAL A 60 14.90 21.52 8.02
CA VAL A 60 14.16 20.36 7.49
C VAL A 60 14.97 19.67 6.40
N GLY A 61 15.52 20.41 5.43
CA GLY A 61 16.36 19.85 4.37
C GLY A 61 17.64 19.19 4.89
N LEU A 62 18.33 19.81 5.86
CA LEU A 62 19.53 19.23 6.47
C LEU A 62 19.22 18.01 7.34
N ASN A 63 18.08 17.98 8.04
CA ASN A 63 17.61 16.79 8.74
C ASN A 63 17.32 15.65 7.77
N LEU A 64 16.74 15.95 6.61
CA LEU A 64 16.52 14.96 5.56
C LEU A 64 17.82 14.36 5.04
N LEU A 65 18.84 15.19 4.77
CA LEU A 65 20.18 14.72 4.36
C LEU A 65 20.89 13.92 5.46
N GLU A 66 20.71 14.31 6.73
CA GLU A 66 21.23 13.58 7.88
C GLU A 66 20.56 12.21 8.03
N ASN A 67 19.23 12.15 7.91
CA ASN A 67 18.47 10.90 7.92
C ASN A 67 18.82 9.98 6.74
N ARG A 68 19.19 10.56 5.58
CA ARG A 68 19.73 9.80 4.44
C ARG A 68 21.21 9.37 4.62
N GLY A 69 21.81 9.70 5.75
CA GLY A 69 23.21 9.37 6.00
C GLY A 69 24.21 10.11 5.12
N ILE A 70 23.78 11.17 4.41
CA ILE A 70 24.64 11.96 3.51
C ILE A 70 25.47 12.97 4.30
N VAL A 71 24.88 13.52 5.36
CA VAL A 71 25.55 14.46 6.25
C VAL A 71 25.47 14.00 7.70
N VAL A 72 26.28 14.60 8.58
CA VAL A 72 26.25 14.37 10.03
C VAL A 72 26.32 15.71 10.77
N LYS A 73 25.42 15.92 11.74
CA LYS A 73 25.46 17.08 12.62
C LYS A 73 26.39 16.81 13.80
N ARG A 74 27.25 17.76 14.08
CA ARG A 74 28.13 17.73 15.27
C ARG A 74 27.77 18.89 16.16
N ALA A 75 27.31 18.61 17.37
CA ALA A 75 26.86 19.63 18.33
C ALA A 75 27.92 20.73 18.50
N GLY A 76 27.53 21.99 18.31
CA GLY A 76 28.40 23.16 18.39
C GLY A 76 29.41 23.33 17.24
N LYS A 77 29.52 22.37 16.31
CA LYS A 77 30.52 22.40 15.24
C LYS A 77 29.90 22.56 13.83
N GLY A 78 28.61 22.25 13.66
CA GLY A 78 27.91 22.36 12.38
C GLY A 78 27.54 21.03 11.74
N THR A 79 27.19 21.08 10.44
CA THR A 79 26.82 19.92 9.64
C THR A 79 27.97 19.61 8.67
N PHE A 80 28.32 18.35 8.52
CA PHE A 80 29.44 17.88 7.70
C PHE A 80 28.99 16.82 6.73
N VAL A 81 29.60 16.74 5.55
CA VAL A 81 29.43 15.61 4.63
C VAL A 81 29.94 14.36 5.34
N ARG A 82 29.14 13.29 5.36
CA ARG A 82 29.54 12.03 5.99
C ARG A 82 30.77 11.46 5.25
N ASN A 83 31.83 11.17 5.96
CA ASN A 83 32.90 10.36 5.42
C ASN A 83 32.36 8.95 5.19
N HIS A 84 32.44 8.43 4.00
CA HIS A 84 32.36 7.01 3.73
C HIS A 84 33.64 6.33 4.28
N VAL A 85 33.88 6.43 5.58
CA VAL A 85 34.74 5.49 6.24
C VAL A 85 33.90 4.27 6.44
N GLU A 86 34.22 3.25 5.62
CA GLU A 86 33.81 1.85 5.83
C GLU A 86 32.57 1.72 6.74
N GLU A 87 31.37 1.70 6.13
CA GLU A 87 30.25 1.09 6.82
C GLU A 87 30.78 -0.29 7.24
N LYS A 88 31.03 -0.48 8.54
CA LYS A 88 31.14 -1.82 9.08
C LYS A 88 29.98 -2.59 8.49
N ALA A 89 30.27 -3.56 7.65
CA ALA A 89 29.28 -4.55 7.25
C ALA A 89 28.52 -4.91 8.53
N PRO A 90 27.20 -4.87 8.55
CA PRO A 90 26.44 -5.13 9.78
C PRO A 90 27.04 -6.38 10.41
N GLU A 91 27.38 -6.28 11.70
CA GLU A 91 27.96 -7.42 12.43
C GLU A 91 27.08 -8.62 12.10
N LYS A 92 27.71 -9.75 11.71
CA LYS A 92 27.03 -10.97 11.26
C LYS A 92 25.91 -11.48 12.19
N ASN A 93 25.73 -10.84 13.36
CA ASN A 93 24.76 -11.15 14.41
C ASN A 93 23.73 -10.05 14.66
N ALA A 94 23.70 -8.95 13.90
CA ALA A 94 22.64 -7.95 14.06
C ALA A 94 21.31 -8.51 13.53
N ILE A 95 20.28 -8.48 14.37
CA ILE A 95 18.91 -8.87 13.98
C ILE A 95 18.44 -7.86 12.93
N ARG A 96 18.15 -8.34 11.72
CA ARG A 96 17.65 -7.50 10.63
C ARG A 96 16.18 -7.15 10.84
N THR A 97 15.81 -5.96 10.43
CA THR A 97 14.46 -5.40 10.63
C THR A 97 13.76 -5.22 9.30
N ILE A 98 12.59 -5.86 9.16
CA ILE A 98 11.66 -5.57 8.07
C ILE A 98 10.65 -4.55 8.58
N GLY A 99 10.54 -3.42 7.89
CA GLY A 99 9.46 -2.46 8.07
C GLY A 99 8.21 -2.89 7.30
N ILE A 100 7.06 -2.76 7.91
CA ILE A 100 5.76 -2.95 7.26
C ILE A 100 4.92 -1.69 7.42
N ASN A 101 4.39 -1.15 6.32
CA ASN A 101 3.42 -0.07 6.42
C ASN A 101 2.04 -0.64 6.75
N ILE A 102 1.35 0.01 7.67
CA ILE A 102 -0.05 -0.27 7.96
C ILE A 102 -0.90 0.81 7.29
N LEU A 103 -1.99 0.38 6.65
CA LEU A 103 -2.97 1.28 6.06
C LEU A 103 -3.83 1.90 7.17
N MET A 104 -3.22 2.79 7.96
CA MET A 104 -3.97 3.55 8.97
C MET A 104 -5.00 4.43 8.26
N GLN A 105 -6.26 4.06 8.34
CA GLN A 105 -7.37 4.95 7.98
C GLN A 105 -7.70 5.82 9.20
N ASP A 106 -7.96 7.11 8.99
CA ASP A 106 -8.08 8.15 10.02
C ASP A 106 -9.19 7.95 11.07
N ASP A 107 -10.00 6.90 11.00
CA ASP A 107 -11.26 6.79 11.76
C ASP A 107 -11.37 5.61 12.73
N ASN A 108 -10.34 5.21 13.44
CA ASN A 108 -10.42 4.12 14.44
C ASN A 108 -11.04 2.79 13.92
N LYS A 109 -11.07 2.58 12.60
CA LYS A 109 -11.58 1.33 12.02
C LYS A 109 -10.49 0.27 12.10
N GLU A 110 -10.78 -0.81 12.80
CA GLU A 110 -9.98 -2.01 12.69
C GLU A 110 -9.93 -2.44 11.22
N ASN A 111 -8.73 -2.36 10.65
CA ASN A 111 -8.52 -2.86 9.31
C ASN A 111 -8.27 -4.37 9.40
N TRP A 112 -9.34 -5.16 9.20
CA TRP A 112 -9.27 -6.62 9.23
C TRP A 112 -8.19 -7.17 8.29
N TYR A 113 -7.94 -6.47 7.17
CA TYR A 113 -6.93 -6.84 6.17
C TYR A 113 -5.51 -6.72 6.76
N ASP A 114 -5.18 -5.62 7.42
CA ASP A 114 -3.88 -5.42 8.08
C ASP A 114 -3.67 -6.49 9.16
N SER A 115 -4.70 -6.80 9.95
CA SER A 115 -4.63 -7.86 10.96
C SER A 115 -4.33 -9.23 10.34
N LYS A 116 -4.97 -9.60 9.23
CA LYS A 116 -4.68 -10.85 8.50
C LYS A 116 -3.26 -10.88 7.92
N ILE A 117 -2.80 -9.78 7.35
CA ILE A 117 -1.42 -9.69 6.83
C ILE A 117 -0.42 -9.83 7.98
N MET A 118 -0.62 -9.13 9.09
CA MET A 118 0.25 -9.22 10.27
C MET A 118 0.29 -10.65 10.82
N ALA A 119 -0.86 -11.32 10.93
CA ALA A 119 -0.94 -12.72 11.34
C ALA A 119 -0.23 -13.68 10.38
N SER A 120 -0.09 -13.31 9.11
CA SER A 120 0.62 -14.11 8.11
C SER A 120 2.13 -13.81 8.08
N VAL A 121 2.53 -12.55 8.27
CA VAL A 121 3.93 -12.09 8.18
C VAL A 121 4.73 -12.42 9.45
N LEU A 122 4.15 -12.20 10.63
CA LEU A 122 4.85 -12.33 11.90
C LEU A 122 5.43 -13.74 12.17
N PRO A 123 4.72 -14.84 11.92
CA PRO A 123 5.29 -16.18 12.08
C PRO A 123 6.54 -16.40 11.22
N VAL A 124 6.51 -15.97 9.95
CA VAL A 124 7.63 -16.13 9.03
C VAL A 124 8.84 -15.29 9.46
N CYS A 125 8.60 -14.06 9.93
CA CYS A 125 9.66 -13.24 10.52
C CYS A 125 10.31 -13.92 11.72
N ASN A 126 9.51 -14.51 12.62
CA ASN A 126 10.00 -15.23 13.80
C ASN A 126 10.86 -16.46 13.40
N GLU A 127 10.39 -17.26 12.44
CA GLU A 127 11.14 -18.41 11.93
C GLU A 127 12.48 -18.02 11.30
N ARG A 128 12.57 -16.82 10.72
CA ARG A 128 13.79 -16.27 10.11
C ARG A 128 14.62 -15.43 11.04
N ASN A 129 14.25 -15.33 12.31
CA ASN A 129 14.91 -14.46 13.31
C ASN A 129 15.02 -13.00 12.83
N LEU A 130 13.93 -12.48 12.23
CA LEU A 130 13.81 -11.12 11.77
C LEU A 130 12.95 -10.30 12.73
N ARG A 131 13.30 -9.05 12.93
CA ARG A 131 12.44 -8.09 13.65
C ARG A 131 11.42 -7.53 12.66
N LEU A 132 10.16 -7.45 13.06
CA LEU A 132 9.13 -6.72 12.34
C LEU A 132 8.89 -5.38 13.02
N SER A 133 8.91 -4.30 12.24
CA SER A 133 8.65 -2.93 12.70
C SER A 133 7.51 -2.32 11.91
N VAL A 134 6.54 -1.74 12.59
CA VAL A 134 5.48 -0.98 11.92
C VAL A 134 6.02 0.40 11.56
N VAL A 135 5.89 0.75 10.29
CA VAL A 135 6.32 2.04 9.75
C VAL A 135 5.07 2.85 9.41
N GLY A 136 4.88 3.94 10.12
CA GLY A 136 3.79 4.89 9.87
C GLY A 136 4.22 6.02 8.94
N GLY A 137 3.23 6.63 8.28
CA GLY A 137 3.42 7.83 7.47
C GLY A 137 3.49 7.58 5.97
N LYS A 138 3.28 8.67 5.22
CA LYS A 138 3.29 8.67 3.75
C LYS A 138 4.69 8.91 3.18
N ASP A 139 5.65 9.28 4.02
CA ASP A 139 6.97 9.76 3.59
C ASP A 139 8.05 8.73 3.92
N PHE A 140 8.14 7.70 3.08
CA PHE A 140 9.19 6.68 3.20
C PHE A 140 10.59 7.23 2.87
N GLY A 141 10.68 8.39 2.23
CA GLY A 141 11.93 9.07 1.93
C GLY A 141 12.72 9.53 3.18
N LEU A 142 12.08 9.50 4.36
CA LEU A 142 12.71 9.81 5.65
C LEU A 142 13.26 8.57 6.37
N LEU A 143 13.00 7.36 5.84
CA LEU A 143 13.49 6.13 6.43
C LEU A 143 14.96 5.92 6.08
N GLY A 144 15.80 5.82 7.10
CA GLY A 144 17.18 5.41 6.98
C GLY A 144 17.38 3.94 7.34
N ARG A 145 18.51 3.35 6.92
CA ARG A 145 18.89 1.97 7.24
C ARG A 145 19.05 1.70 8.75
N GLU A 146 19.17 2.75 9.54
CA GLU A 146 19.20 2.66 11.01
C GLU A 146 17.87 2.21 11.62
N PHE A 147 16.75 2.36 10.87
CA PHE A 147 15.41 1.97 11.32
C PHE A 147 14.93 0.64 10.74
N VAL A 148 15.20 0.41 9.45
CA VAL A 148 14.77 -0.79 8.74
C VAL A 148 15.80 -1.19 7.69
N ASP A 149 15.98 -2.49 7.48
CA ASP A 149 16.84 -3.04 6.44
C ASP A 149 16.06 -3.27 5.14
N ALA A 150 14.76 -3.52 5.25
CA ALA A 150 13.88 -3.76 4.12
C ALA A 150 12.44 -3.32 4.42
N LEU A 151 11.62 -3.14 3.38
CA LEU A 151 10.22 -2.72 3.47
C LEU A 151 9.30 -3.70 2.74
N LEU A 152 8.30 -4.19 3.47
CA LEU A 152 7.11 -4.83 2.93
C LEU A 152 6.01 -3.78 2.80
N LEU A 153 5.66 -3.40 1.58
CA LEU A 153 4.77 -2.27 1.31
C LEU A 153 3.36 -2.76 0.90
N LEU A 154 2.41 -2.66 1.83
CA LEU A 154 1.02 -3.04 1.61
C LEU A 154 0.29 -1.98 0.78
N CYS A 155 -0.39 -2.39 -0.30
CA CYS A 155 -1.27 -1.54 -1.12
C CYS A 155 -0.65 -0.16 -1.45
N TYR A 156 0.66 -0.14 -1.71
CA TYR A 156 1.45 1.06 -1.89
C TYR A 156 0.88 2.00 -2.96
N ASN A 157 0.68 3.26 -2.61
CA ASN A 157 0.13 4.30 -3.49
C ASN A 157 1.14 5.40 -3.87
N GLY A 158 2.41 5.27 -3.44
CA GLY A 158 3.48 6.19 -3.81
C GLY A 158 3.99 5.99 -5.25
N SER A 159 5.05 6.71 -5.59
CA SER A 159 5.64 6.68 -6.93
C SER A 159 6.66 5.56 -7.12
N ARG A 160 6.91 5.21 -8.39
CA ARG A 160 7.99 4.29 -8.76
C ARG A 160 9.36 4.87 -8.36
N GLU A 161 9.53 6.17 -8.55
CA GLU A 161 10.75 6.91 -8.27
C GLU A 161 11.12 6.81 -6.79
N GLU A 162 10.16 6.91 -5.89
CA GLU A 162 10.34 6.72 -4.45
C GLU A 162 10.86 5.32 -4.11
N LEU A 163 10.30 4.27 -4.72
CA LEU A 163 10.78 2.90 -4.53
C LEU A 163 12.24 2.73 -4.98
N LEU A 164 12.59 3.29 -6.13
CA LEU A 164 13.96 3.25 -6.65
C LEU A 164 14.93 4.06 -5.78
N MET A 165 14.47 5.15 -5.18
CA MET A 165 15.27 5.92 -4.20
C MET A 165 15.54 5.11 -2.93
N LEU A 166 14.54 4.42 -2.36
CA LEU A 166 14.71 3.53 -1.21
C LEU A 166 15.73 2.44 -1.51
N GLN A 167 15.63 1.79 -2.67
CA GLN A 167 16.59 0.77 -3.09
C GLN A 167 18.00 1.34 -3.27
N SER A 168 18.13 2.56 -3.80
CA SER A 168 19.41 3.25 -3.94
C SER A 168 20.02 3.62 -2.58
N ALA A 169 19.19 3.85 -1.56
CA ALA A 169 19.61 4.03 -0.18
C ALA A 169 19.92 2.70 0.54
N GLY A 170 19.80 1.56 -0.17
CA GLY A 170 20.10 0.23 0.34
C GLY A 170 18.97 -0.39 1.15
N ILE A 171 17.76 0.16 1.09
CA ILE A 171 16.55 -0.42 1.70
C ILE A 171 15.84 -1.27 0.65
N GLU A 172 15.88 -2.59 0.81
CA GLU A 172 15.19 -3.48 -0.11
C GLU A 172 13.67 -3.37 0.04
N THR A 173 12.96 -3.44 -1.09
CA THR A 173 11.51 -3.24 -1.09
C THR A 173 10.79 -4.35 -1.83
N ILE A 174 9.61 -4.75 -1.32
CA ILE A 174 8.66 -5.58 -2.03
C ILE A 174 7.24 -5.04 -1.86
N LEU A 175 6.49 -5.02 -2.94
CA LEU A 175 5.10 -4.62 -2.94
C LEU A 175 4.19 -5.81 -2.65
N PHE A 176 3.22 -5.61 -1.78
CA PHE A 176 2.17 -6.56 -1.47
C PHE A 176 0.83 -6.03 -1.98
N ASN A 177 0.20 -6.77 -2.88
CA ASN A 177 -1.05 -6.38 -3.53
C ASN A 177 -0.97 -5.09 -4.36
N ARG A 178 0.20 -4.83 -4.93
CA ARG A 178 0.44 -3.76 -5.89
C ARG A 178 1.46 -4.21 -6.94
N ILE A 179 1.26 -3.81 -8.18
CA ILE A 179 2.15 -4.14 -9.30
C ILE A 179 2.65 -2.84 -9.92
N PHE A 180 3.96 -2.75 -10.08
CA PHE A 180 4.60 -1.81 -10.99
C PHE A 180 5.33 -2.59 -12.08
N ALA A 181 5.05 -2.27 -13.34
CA ALA A 181 5.73 -2.88 -14.49
C ALA A 181 7.15 -2.33 -14.65
N HIS A 182 8.05 -2.70 -13.73
CA HIS A 182 9.44 -2.28 -13.73
C HIS A 182 10.37 -3.44 -13.33
N GLU A 183 11.53 -3.56 -14.00
CA GLU A 183 12.44 -4.71 -13.83
C GLU A 183 12.97 -4.88 -12.40
N LYS A 184 13.24 -3.76 -11.70
CA LYS A 184 13.84 -3.72 -10.36
C LYS A 184 12.82 -3.75 -9.21
N ILE A 185 11.52 -3.70 -9.48
CA ILE A 185 10.50 -3.64 -8.43
C ILE A 185 9.92 -5.02 -8.21
N ALA A 186 10.14 -5.56 -7.01
CA ALA A 186 9.59 -6.84 -6.58
C ALA A 186 8.12 -6.69 -6.15
N TYR A 187 7.33 -7.73 -6.40
CA TYR A 187 5.95 -7.78 -5.91
C TYR A 187 5.45 -9.21 -5.72
N VAL A 188 4.51 -9.33 -4.79
CA VAL A 188 3.58 -10.44 -4.63
C VAL A 188 2.17 -9.89 -4.73
N SER A 189 1.34 -10.44 -5.61
CA SER A 189 0.01 -9.92 -5.86
C SER A 189 -0.89 -10.97 -6.50
N VAL A 190 -2.17 -10.63 -6.68
CA VAL A 190 -3.09 -11.37 -7.54
C VAL A 190 -3.45 -10.53 -8.77
N ASN A 191 -3.88 -11.17 -9.85
CA ASN A 191 -4.43 -10.44 -11.00
C ASN A 191 -5.89 -10.07 -10.71
N TYR A 192 -6.10 -8.96 -10.00
CA TYR A 192 -7.42 -8.54 -9.53
C TYR A 192 -8.48 -8.47 -10.62
N ARG A 193 -8.14 -7.97 -11.82
CA ARG A 193 -9.08 -7.90 -12.95
C ARG A 193 -9.51 -9.28 -13.41
N TYR A 194 -8.54 -10.14 -13.67
CA TYR A 194 -8.80 -11.51 -14.13
C TYR A 194 -9.54 -12.35 -13.07
N GLU A 195 -9.13 -12.28 -11.80
CA GLU A 195 -9.74 -13.08 -10.75
C GLU A 195 -11.18 -12.60 -10.42
N SER A 196 -11.45 -11.31 -10.55
CA SER A 196 -12.83 -10.78 -10.43
C SER A 196 -13.69 -11.20 -11.62
N GLU A 197 -13.17 -11.11 -12.84
CA GLU A 197 -13.87 -11.59 -14.04
C GLU A 197 -14.25 -13.07 -13.88
N LYS A 198 -13.30 -13.91 -13.50
CA LYS A 198 -13.51 -15.34 -13.27
C LYS A 198 -14.58 -15.60 -12.21
N ALA A 199 -14.57 -14.86 -11.10
CA ALA A 199 -15.53 -15.03 -10.01
C ALA A 199 -16.95 -14.56 -10.40
N VAL A 200 -17.07 -13.45 -11.10
CA VAL A 200 -18.38 -12.99 -11.59
C VAL A 200 -18.93 -13.94 -12.65
N ARG A 201 -18.08 -14.45 -13.57
CA ARG A 201 -18.48 -15.49 -14.54
C ARG A 201 -18.90 -16.80 -13.86
N PHE A 202 -18.26 -17.16 -12.73
CA PHE A 202 -18.68 -18.32 -11.93
C PHE A 202 -20.12 -18.12 -11.43
N VAL A 203 -20.47 -16.97 -10.84
CA VAL A 203 -21.82 -16.68 -10.36
C VAL A 203 -22.81 -16.59 -11.51
N ARG A 204 -22.42 -16.06 -12.69
CA ARG A 204 -23.23 -16.15 -13.92
C ARG A 204 -23.54 -17.61 -14.31
N GLY A 205 -22.54 -18.49 -14.17
CA GLY A 205 -22.70 -19.93 -14.43
C GLY A 205 -23.68 -20.64 -13.50
N LEU A 206 -23.97 -20.06 -12.33
CA LEU A 206 -25.03 -20.53 -11.42
C LEU A 206 -26.44 -20.10 -11.84
N GLY A 207 -26.57 -19.34 -12.94
CA GLY A 207 -27.87 -18.89 -13.49
C GLY A 207 -28.19 -17.41 -13.21
N HIS A 208 -27.25 -16.64 -12.64
CA HIS A 208 -27.44 -15.21 -12.39
C HIS A 208 -27.01 -14.39 -13.62
N GLU A 209 -27.91 -14.12 -14.55
CA GLU A 209 -27.59 -13.36 -15.77
C GLU A 209 -27.34 -11.86 -15.49
N ARG A 210 -28.07 -11.29 -14.53
CA ARG A 210 -27.96 -9.90 -14.12
C ARG A 210 -27.38 -9.84 -12.70
N ILE A 211 -26.19 -9.29 -12.58
CA ILE A 211 -25.45 -9.17 -11.31
C ILE A 211 -25.27 -7.69 -11.02
N GLY A 212 -25.73 -7.23 -9.85
CA GLY A 212 -25.45 -5.88 -9.37
C GLY A 212 -24.02 -5.74 -8.88
N VAL A 213 -23.54 -4.50 -8.73
CA VAL A 213 -22.20 -4.21 -8.18
C VAL A 213 -22.24 -3.00 -7.24
N ILE A 214 -21.42 -3.04 -6.18
CA ILE A 214 -21.15 -1.85 -5.37
C ILE A 214 -19.84 -1.25 -5.86
N ALA A 215 -19.93 -0.15 -6.63
CA ALA A 215 -18.77 0.51 -7.21
C ALA A 215 -18.24 1.63 -6.29
N VAL A 216 -16.91 1.67 -6.15
CA VAL A 216 -16.20 2.75 -5.45
C VAL A 216 -15.43 3.54 -6.52
N PRO A 217 -15.80 4.79 -6.84
CA PRO A 217 -15.15 5.57 -7.89
C PRO A 217 -13.63 5.60 -7.77
N ALA A 218 -12.95 5.74 -8.90
CA ALA A 218 -11.51 5.51 -9.12
C ALA A 218 -10.51 6.32 -8.24
N GLU A 219 -10.95 7.22 -7.40
CA GLU A 219 -10.12 7.86 -6.36
C GLU A 219 -9.80 6.90 -5.19
N GLY A 220 -10.39 5.70 -5.21
CA GLY A 220 -10.13 4.62 -4.29
C GLY A 220 -8.83 3.85 -4.60
N SER A 221 -8.65 2.72 -3.94
CA SER A 221 -7.52 1.81 -4.16
C SER A 221 -7.44 1.32 -5.60
N ALA A 222 -6.24 1.33 -6.19
CA ALA A 222 -6.02 0.80 -7.55
C ALA A 222 -6.46 -0.67 -7.70
N SER A 223 -6.43 -1.47 -6.64
CA SER A 223 -6.93 -2.85 -6.62
C SER A 223 -8.44 -2.90 -6.76
N THR A 224 -9.19 -1.98 -6.14
CA THR A 224 -10.66 -1.92 -6.27
C THR A 224 -11.07 -1.61 -7.70
N GLY A 225 -10.44 -0.63 -8.36
CA GLY A 225 -10.71 -0.30 -9.76
C GLY A 225 -10.41 -1.47 -10.73
N LEU A 226 -9.39 -2.28 -10.44
CA LEU A 226 -9.12 -3.50 -11.22
C LEU A 226 -10.19 -4.58 -11.00
N ARG A 227 -10.71 -4.72 -9.78
CA ARG A 227 -11.81 -5.66 -9.48
C ARG A 227 -13.10 -5.24 -10.18
N GLU A 228 -13.40 -3.95 -10.19
CA GLU A 228 -14.53 -3.36 -10.91
C GLU A 228 -14.41 -3.56 -12.43
N SER A 229 -13.18 -3.39 -12.97
CA SER A 229 -12.92 -3.69 -14.39
C SER A 229 -13.17 -5.17 -14.71
N GLY A 230 -12.80 -6.09 -13.82
CA GLY A 230 -13.10 -7.53 -13.98
C GLY A 230 -14.61 -7.82 -13.96
N TYR A 231 -15.40 -7.10 -13.17
CA TYR A 231 -16.85 -7.18 -13.21
C TYR A 231 -17.40 -6.73 -14.58
N LEU A 232 -16.93 -5.57 -15.09
CA LEU A 232 -17.37 -5.06 -16.40
C LEU A 232 -17.03 -6.06 -17.52
N ASP A 233 -15.84 -6.65 -17.50
CA ASP A 233 -15.44 -7.67 -18.48
C ASP A 233 -16.35 -8.91 -18.41
N ALA A 234 -16.66 -9.39 -17.20
CA ALA A 234 -17.52 -10.55 -17.00
C ALA A 234 -18.97 -10.30 -17.45
N MET A 235 -19.45 -9.08 -17.27
CA MET A 235 -20.80 -8.65 -17.66
C MET A 235 -20.86 -8.17 -19.13
N GLU A 236 -19.71 -8.12 -19.82
CA GLU A 236 -19.59 -7.63 -21.21
C GLU A 236 -20.05 -6.18 -21.37
N LEU A 237 -19.76 -5.36 -20.36
CA LEU A 237 -20.12 -3.93 -20.30
C LEU A 237 -18.91 -3.05 -20.55
N HIS A 238 -19.08 -1.94 -21.26
CA HIS A 238 -18.05 -0.93 -21.43
C HIS A 238 -18.00 0.07 -20.26
N GLU A 239 -19.15 0.29 -19.62
CA GLU A 239 -19.33 1.19 -18.48
C GLU A 239 -20.36 0.60 -17.51
N PHE A 240 -20.43 1.16 -16.31
CA PHE A 240 -21.39 0.73 -15.32
C PHE A 240 -22.84 1.02 -15.74
N ASP A 241 -23.69 -0.01 -15.70
CA ASP A 241 -25.14 0.14 -15.86
C ASP A 241 -25.75 0.75 -14.58
N PRO A 242 -26.35 1.96 -14.62
CA PRO A 242 -26.97 2.58 -13.45
C PRO A 242 -28.06 1.73 -12.78
N GLU A 243 -28.68 0.83 -13.52
CA GLU A 243 -29.71 -0.08 -12.99
C GLU A 243 -29.14 -1.25 -12.20
N LEU A 244 -27.82 -1.49 -12.33
CA LEU A 244 -27.08 -2.57 -11.66
C LEU A 244 -26.03 -2.04 -10.67
N THR A 245 -25.80 -0.72 -10.59
CA THR A 245 -24.65 -0.17 -9.90
C THR A 245 -25.03 0.72 -8.72
N CYS A 246 -24.51 0.38 -7.53
CA CYS A 246 -24.54 1.23 -6.35
C CYS A 246 -23.19 1.96 -6.21
N CYS A 247 -23.12 3.22 -6.61
CA CYS A 247 -21.93 4.03 -6.37
C CYS A 247 -21.86 4.53 -4.92
N VAL A 248 -20.74 4.25 -4.24
CA VAL A 248 -20.44 4.74 -2.90
C VAL A 248 -19.18 5.58 -2.90
N LYS A 249 -19.09 6.57 -1.99
CA LYS A 249 -17.90 7.43 -1.87
C LYS A 249 -16.85 6.71 -0.99
N PRO A 250 -15.56 6.72 -1.36
CA PRO A 250 -14.51 6.16 -0.52
C PRO A 250 -14.34 6.95 0.80
N GLY A 251 -13.84 6.29 1.84
CA GLY A 251 -13.52 6.93 3.13
C GLY A 251 -14.72 7.30 4.00
N CYS A 252 -15.93 6.84 3.67
CA CYS A 252 -17.12 7.07 4.48
C CYS A 252 -17.31 6.01 5.58
N SER A 253 -18.21 6.30 6.53
CA SER A 253 -18.55 5.38 7.62
C SER A 253 -19.36 4.17 7.13
N ASP A 254 -19.36 3.07 7.89
CA ASP A 254 -20.18 1.89 7.59
C ASP A 254 -21.67 2.20 7.60
N ALA A 255 -22.11 3.13 8.46
CA ALA A 255 -23.48 3.61 8.46
C ALA A 255 -23.86 4.28 7.12
N TYR A 256 -22.99 5.15 6.59
CA TYR A 256 -23.20 5.75 5.28
C TYR A 256 -23.28 4.69 4.18
N TYR A 257 -22.37 3.71 4.20
CA TYR A 257 -22.42 2.62 3.21
C TYR A 257 -23.70 1.80 3.33
N ALA A 258 -24.11 1.42 4.53
CA ALA A 258 -25.33 0.66 4.76
C ALA A 258 -26.56 1.42 4.26
N ASP A 259 -26.70 2.70 4.58
CA ASP A 259 -27.84 3.53 4.17
C ASP A 259 -27.88 3.71 2.65
N ARG A 260 -26.71 3.89 2.01
CA ARG A 260 -26.61 4.04 0.57
C ARG A 260 -26.96 2.74 -0.18
N ILE A 261 -26.44 1.61 0.30
CA ILE A 261 -26.74 0.28 -0.25
C ILE A 261 -28.20 -0.09 -0.01
N GLU A 262 -28.74 0.21 1.17
CA GLU A 262 -30.17 -0.02 1.48
C GLU A 262 -31.06 0.74 0.50
N SER A 263 -30.77 2.01 0.24
CA SER A 263 -31.52 2.83 -0.73
C SER A 263 -31.47 2.23 -2.13
N PHE A 264 -30.30 1.79 -2.58
CA PHE A 264 -30.10 1.14 -3.87
C PHE A 264 -30.89 -0.18 -3.95
N LEU A 265 -30.80 -1.03 -2.93
CA LEU A 265 -31.53 -2.30 -2.90
C LEU A 265 -33.05 -2.10 -2.91
N LYS A 266 -33.59 -1.11 -2.16
CA LYS A 266 -35.01 -0.76 -2.20
C LYS A 266 -35.50 -0.42 -3.61
N GLU A 267 -34.69 0.33 -4.34
CA GLU A 267 -35.05 0.86 -5.64
C GLU A 267 -34.81 -0.14 -6.77
N LYS A 268 -33.67 -0.82 -6.78
CA LYS A 268 -33.13 -1.53 -7.95
C LYS A 268 -33.04 -3.05 -7.81
N ARG A 269 -33.26 -3.62 -6.61
CA ARG A 269 -33.02 -5.04 -6.36
C ARG A 269 -33.76 -5.98 -7.32
N ARG A 270 -34.90 -5.60 -7.85
CA ARG A 270 -35.63 -6.42 -8.81
C ARG A 270 -34.93 -6.59 -10.15
N ASN A 271 -33.89 -5.79 -10.42
CA ASN A 271 -33.15 -5.79 -11.67
C ASN A 271 -32.02 -6.83 -11.71
N PHE A 272 -31.67 -7.46 -10.57
CA PHE A 272 -30.59 -8.42 -10.47
C PHE A 272 -30.88 -9.47 -9.39
N THR A 273 -30.25 -10.64 -9.51
CA THR A 273 -30.43 -11.77 -8.58
C THR A 273 -29.17 -12.09 -7.79
N ALA A 274 -28.03 -11.47 -8.14
CA ALA A 274 -26.79 -11.54 -7.40
C ALA A 274 -26.15 -10.15 -7.28
N LEU A 275 -25.30 -9.96 -6.27
CA LEU A 275 -24.58 -8.71 -6.01
C LEU A 275 -23.09 -8.96 -5.81
N PHE A 276 -22.25 -8.32 -6.61
CA PHE A 276 -20.81 -8.34 -6.45
C PHE A 276 -20.35 -7.20 -5.53
N ILE A 277 -19.58 -7.57 -4.50
CA ILE A 277 -18.99 -6.68 -3.50
C ILE A 277 -17.48 -6.70 -3.72
N PRO A 278 -16.89 -5.69 -4.41
CA PRO A 278 -15.49 -5.73 -4.82
C PRO A 278 -14.49 -5.47 -3.69
N ASN A 279 -14.96 -5.17 -2.47
CA ASN A 279 -14.10 -4.89 -1.33
C ASN A 279 -14.73 -5.43 -0.03
N GLY A 280 -14.00 -6.23 0.73
CA GLY A 280 -14.46 -6.84 1.98
C GLY A 280 -14.96 -5.84 3.04
N SER A 281 -14.47 -4.58 3.02
CA SER A 281 -14.97 -3.53 3.92
C SER A 281 -16.44 -3.15 3.67
N LEU A 282 -16.97 -3.47 2.48
CA LEU A 282 -18.38 -3.23 2.12
C LEU A 282 -19.29 -4.41 2.47
N ALA A 283 -18.73 -5.53 2.93
CA ALA A 283 -19.53 -6.73 3.21
C ALA A 283 -20.47 -6.53 4.39
N VAL A 284 -19.98 -6.03 5.54
CA VAL A 284 -20.81 -5.76 6.73
C VAL A 284 -21.92 -4.76 6.43
N PRO A 285 -21.65 -3.60 5.81
CA PRO A 285 -22.72 -2.67 5.39
C PRO A 285 -23.74 -3.31 4.46
N THR A 286 -23.31 -4.18 3.54
CA THR A 286 -24.24 -4.89 2.63
C THR A 286 -25.13 -5.86 3.36
N PHE A 287 -24.57 -6.67 4.27
CA PHE A 287 -25.36 -7.58 5.11
C PHE A 287 -26.36 -6.81 5.97
N LEU A 288 -25.95 -5.70 6.56
CA LEU A 288 -26.84 -4.86 7.37
C LEU A 288 -28.00 -4.31 6.53
N ALA A 289 -27.73 -3.86 5.30
CA ALA A 289 -28.77 -3.39 4.39
C ALA A 289 -29.74 -4.52 4.01
N CYS A 290 -29.24 -5.72 3.71
CA CYS A 290 -30.10 -6.89 3.45
C CYS A 290 -30.99 -7.23 4.66
N MET A 291 -30.42 -7.27 5.87
CA MET A 291 -31.15 -7.54 7.09
C MET A 291 -32.27 -6.52 7.36
N ARG A 292 -31.98 -5.24 7.22
CA ARG A 292 -32.97 -4.16 7.39
C ARG A 292 -34.13 -4.25 6.41
N LEU A 293 -33.88 -4.78 5.22
CA LEU A 293 -34.89 -4.95 4.16
C LEU A 293 -35.60 -6.31 4.18
N GLY A 294 -35.18 -7.21 5.09
CA GLY A 294 -35.69 -8.57 5.13
C GLY A 294 -35.32 -9.40 3.88
N ILE A 295 -34.24 -9.05 3.20
CA ILE A 295 -33.74 -9.79 2.03
C ILE A 295 -33.01 -11.04 2.55
N ARG A 296 -33.46 -12.20 2.15
CA ARG A 296 -32.83 -13.48 2.49
C ARG A 296 -31.66 -13.73 1.55
N VAL A 297 -30.51 -14.02 2.13
CA VAL A 297 -29.28 -14.42 1.43
C VAL A 297 -29.08 -15.91 1.69
N PRO A 298 -28.96 -16.77 0.67
CA PRO A 298 -28.87 -16.45 -0.75
C PRO A 298 -30.23 -16.43 -1.49
N ASP A 299 -31.36 -16.85 -0.85
CA ASP A 299 -32.65 -17.16 -1.50
C ASP A 299 -33.19 -16.02 -2.35
N ASP A 300 -33.12 -14.78 -1.82
CA ASP A 300 -33.62 -13.60 -2.51
C ASP A 300 -32.50 -12.86 -3.26
N LEU A 301 -31.25 -12.98 -2.81
CA LEU A 301 -30.09 -12.28 -3.37
C LEU A 301 -28.83 -13.08 -3.07
N GLU A 302 -28.15 -13.59 -4.12
CA GLU A 302 -26.84 -14.20 -3.99
C GLU A 302 -25.76 -13.11 -3.78
N LEU A 303 -24.80 -13.34 -2.88
CA LEU A 303 -23.72 -12.41 -2.63
C LEU A 303 -22.37 -13.03 -3.02
N LEU A 304 -21.57 -12.26 -3.75
CA LEU A 304 -20.18 -12.56 -4.06
C LEU A 304 -19.29 -11.43 -3.54
N CYS A 305 -18.35 -11.72 -2.65
CA CYS A 305 -17.44 -10.72 -2.10
C CYS A 305 -15.99 -11.01 -2.52
N PHE A 306 -15.29 -9.99 -2.97
CA PHE A 306 -13.83 -10.06 -3.08
C PHE A 306 -13.23 -9.82 -1.68
N ASP A 307 -12.34 -10.68 -1.28
CA ASP A 307 -11.67 -10.80 0.01
C ASP A 307 -12.27 -11.92 0.91
N ASP A 308 -11.40 -12.54 1.72
CA ASP A 308 -11.77 -13.58 2.67
C ASP A 308 -12.51 -12.99 3.87
N ILE A 309 -13.82 -12.96 3.76
CA ILE A 309 -14.73 -12.49 4.81
C ILE A 309 -15.42 -13.64 5.55
N ALA A 310 -14.87 -14.86 5.47
CA ALA A 310 -15.46 -16.05 6.08
C ALA A 310 -15.77 -15.89 7.58
N TYR A 311 -15.01 -15.06 8.30
CA TYR A 311 -15.26 -14.74 9.71
C TYR A 311 -16.64 -14.12 9.96
N LEU A 312 -17.22 -13.44 8.99
CA LEU A 312 -18.56 -12.84 9.12
C LEU A 312 -19.65 -13.90 9.20
N TYR A 313 -19.43 -15.06 8.57
CA TYR A 313 -20.38 -16.18 8.70
C TYR A 313 -20.57 -16.61 10.14
N GLN A 314 -19.51 -16.63 10.93
CA GLN A 314 -19.58 -17.00 12.35
C GLN A 314 -20.52 -16.07 13.14
N THR A 315 -20.59 -14.80 12.75
CA THR A 315 -21.41 -13.79 13.41
C THR A 315 -22.83 -13.75 12.89
N TYR A 316 -23.01 -13.76 11.57
CA TYR A 316 -24.31 -13.47 10.93
C TYR A 316 -25.00 -14.70 10.38
N ARG A 317 -24.30 -15.83 10.25
CA ARG A 317 -24.82 -17.09 9.66
C ARG A 317 -25.44 -16.90 8.27
N ILE A 318 -24.92 -15.94 7.48
CA ILE A 318 -25.41 -15.64 6.14
C ILE A 318 -24.53 -16.37 5.13
N PRO A 319 -25.06 -17.31 4.32
CA PRO A 319 -24.30 -17.97 3.25
C PRO A 319 -23.93 -16.98 2.15
N PHE A 320 -22.69 -17.04 1.66
CA PHE A 320 -22.22 -16.19 0.58
C PHE A 320 -21.02 -16.78 -0.15
N HIS A 321 -20.80 -16.35 -1.39
CA HIS A 321 -19.56 -16.62 -2.10
C HIS A 321 -18.50 -15.57 -1.77
N TYR A 322 -17.27 -16.01 -1.65
CA TYR A 322 -16.15 -15.10 -1.42
C TYR A 322 -14.88 -15.57 -2.14
N ILE A 323 -14.02 -14.60 -2.46
CA ILE A 323 -12.75 -14.80 -3.11
C ILE A 323 -11.66 -14.76 -2.04
N LYS A 324 -10.99 -15.90 -1.84
CA LYS A 324 -9.92 -16.07 -0.87
C LYS A 324 -8.56 -15.94 -1.54
N MET A 325 -7.82 -14.93 -1.14
CA MET A 325 -6.40 -14.79 -1.52
C MET A 325 -5.52 -15.66 -0.62
N PRO A 326 -4.44 -16.27 -1.14
CA PRO A 326 -3.50 -17.07 -0.35
C PRO A 326 -2.51 -16.16 0.42
N LEU A 327 -3.03 -15.32 1.32
CA LEU A 327 -2.26 -14.26 2.00
C LEU A 327 -1.06 -14.81 2.79
N HIS A 328 -1.19 -16.01 3.37
CA HIS A 328 -0.10 -16.64 4.11
C HIS A 328 1.07 -17.04 3.20
N GLU A 329 0.78 -17.66 2.05
CA GLU A 329 1.80 -18.01 1.04
C GLU A 329 2.46 -16.75 0.47
N MET A 330 1.66 -15.74 0.15
CA MET A 330 2.16 -14.44 -0.34
C MET A 330 3.08 -13.78 0.69
N ALA A 331 2.70 -13.80 1.98
CA ALA A 331 3.50 -13.24 3.06
C ALA A 331 4.82 -14.00 3.25
N ALA A 332 4.77 -15.33 3.21
CA ALA A 332 5.95 -16.18 3.31
C ALA A 332 6.95 -15.89 2.18
N ASP A 333 6.48 -15.82 0.95
CA ASP A 333 7.34 -15.51 -0.19
C ASP A 333 7.93 -14.10 -0.13
N ALA A 334 7.14 -13.11 0.30
CA ALA A 334 7.62 -11.74 0.44
C ALA A 334 8.72 -11.61 1.50
N VAL A 335 8.52 -12.20 2.69
CA VAL A 335 9.50 -12.17 3.79
C VAL A 335 10.75 -12.97 3.42
N ASN A 336 10.58 -14.15 2.80
CA ASN A 336 11.69 -14.98 2.34
C ASN A 336 12.54 -14.26 1.29
N TYR A 337 11.88 -13.58 0.34
CA TYR A 337 12.57 -12.76 -0.66
C TYR A 337 13.38 -11.63 -0.01
N LEU A 338 12.77 -10.83 0.88
CA LEU A 338 13.46 -9.75 1.57
C LEU A 338 14.64 -10.28 2.40
N SER A 339 14.45 -11.39 3.14
CA SER A 339 15.51 -12.02 3.92
C SER A 339 16.69 -12.46 3.05
N ALA A 340 16.41 -13.09 1.92
CA ALA A 340 17.44 -13.51 0.97
C ALA A 340 18.14 -12.31 0.33
N LYS A 341 17.38 -11.31 -0.11
CA LYS A 341 17.88 -10.11 -0.79
C LYS A 341 18.77 -9.25 0.12
N MET A 342 18.42 -9.13 1.39
CA MET A 342 19.27 -8.46 2.39
C MET A 342 20.61 -9.16 2.61
N THR A 343 20.69 -10.46 2.29
CA THR A 343 21.91 -11.26 2.48
C THR A 343 22.75 -11.33 1.21
N ASP A 344 22.08 -11.47 0.06
CA ASP A 344 22.68 -11.58 -1.26
C ASP A 344 21.99 -10.65 -2.25
N PRO A 345 22.58 -9.52 -2.61
CA PRO A 345 22.05 -8.61 -3.63
C PRO A 345 21.84 -9.24 -5.01
N ALA A 346 22.47 -10.38 -5.31
CA ALA A 346 22.34 -11.09 -6.58
C ALA A 346 21.02 -11.88 -6.70
N VAL A 347 20.26 -12.05 -5.60
CA VAL A 347 18.95 -12.72 -5.65
C VAL A 347 18.05 -12.05 -6.71
N PRO A 348 17.47 -12.82 -7.64
CA PRO A 348 16.59 -12.28 -8.67
C PRO A 348 15.38 -11.53 -8.09
N VAL A 349 14.93 -10.51 -8.79
CA VAL A 349 13.75 -9.74 -8.40
C VAL A 349 12.50 -10.62 -8.43
N LEU A 350 11.83 -10.78 -7.30
CA LEU A 350 10.61 -11.58 -7.20
C LEU A 350 9.43 -10.83 -7.83
N LYS A 351 8.77 -11.50 -8.79
CA LYS A 351 7.53 -11.04 -9.42
C LYS A 351 6.57 -12.20 -9.48
N ARG A 352 5.66 -12.28 -8.51
CA ARG A 352 4.77 -13.43 -8.42
C ARG A 352 3.30 -13.00 -8.37
N LEU A 353 2.51 -13.64 -9.22
CA LEU A 353 1.05 -13.59 -9.20
C LEU A 353 0.51 -14.90 -8.67
N TYR A 354 -0.45 -14.81 -7.77
CA TYR A 354 -1.11 -15.95 -7.14
C TYR A 354 -2.52 -16.10 -7.70
N GLN A 355 -2.98 -17.34 -7.72
CA GLN A 355 -4.38 -17.65 -7.99
C GLN A 355 -5.19 -17.53 -6.71
N VAL A 356 -6.47 -17.24 -6.86
CA VAL A 356 -7.43 -17.18 -5.76
C VAL A 356 -8.36 -18.38 -5.79
N GLU A 357 -8.94 -18.70 -4.65
CA GLU A 357 -10.01 -19.68 -4.52
C GLU A 357 -11.36 -18.96 -4.44
N ILE A 358 -12.37 -19.47 -5.14
CA ILE A 358 -13.76 -19.04 -5.02
C ILE A 358 -14.44 -20.06 -4.14
N LEU A 359 -14.86 -19.64 -2.96
CA LEU A 359 -15.45 -20.50 -1.94
C LEU A 359 -16.88 -20.05 -1.64
N LYS A 360 -17.74 -21.00 -1.22
CA LYS A 360 -19.06 -20.69 -0.66
C LYS A 360 -19.04 -21.07 0.81
N LYS A 361 -19.48 -20.16 1.68
CA LYS A 361 -19.78 -20.45 3.06
C LYS A 361 -21.25 -20.81 3.15
N GLU A 362 -21.54 -22.03 3.50
CA GLU A 362 -22.89 -22.58 3.68
C GLU A 362 -23.10 -22.87 5.19
N GLU A 363 -24.36 -23.08 5.59
CA GLU A 363 -24.66 -23.64 6.91
C GLU A 363 -24.04 -25.04 6.96
N GLU A 364 -23.01 -25.21 7.78
CA GLU A 364 -22.54 -26.53 8.17
C GLU A 364 -23.71 -27.11 8.97
N GLY A 365 -24.30 -28.19 8.46
CA GLY A 365 -25.34 -28.92 9.21
C GLY A 365 -24.80 -29.21 10.60
N GLU A 366 -25.57 -28.93 11.64
CA GLU A 366 -25.26 -29.31 13.01
C GLU A 366 -25.07 -30.83 13.01
N GLU A 367 -23.79 -31.29 13.09
CA GLU A 367 -23.48 -32.66 13.53
C GLU A 367 -23.50 -32.76 15.05
#